data_928b2e71d68200762de6af77b9eb2437
#
_entry.id   928b2e71d68200762de6af77b9eb2437
#
_cell.length_a   1.000
_cell.length_b   1.000
_cell.length_c   1.000
_cell.angle_alpha   90.00
_cell.angle_beta   90.00
_cell.angle_gamma   90.00
#
_symmetry.space_group_name_H-M   'P 1'
#
loop_
_entity.id
_entity.type
_entity.pdbx_description
1 polymer ?
#
loop_
_entity_poly.entity_id
_entity_poly.type
_entity_poly.pdbx_seq_one_letter_code
_entity_poly.pdbx_strand_id
1 'polypeptide(L)'
;MENYQNGVIIEELRLKVPAKLKAIWLKAENQVWEPWLSSQDGFLGRQLFWDKEKEEALILVNWKSKKLWKSIPMSEVNVVQQKFEDNVKAALNVGENPFELIYEGELDKQK
;
A
#
# COMPACT_ATOMS: atom_id res chain seq x y z
N MET A 1 -18.98 -19.62 -19.36
CA MET A 1 -17.56 -19.23 -19.40
C MET A 1 -17.18 -18.46 -18.15
N GLU A 2 -16.08 -18.82 -17.60
CA GLU A 2 -15.64 -18.15 -16.41
C GLU A 2 -15.04 -16.79 -16.74
N ASN A 3 -15.39 -15.82 -15.92
CA ASN A 3 -14.79 -14.49 -15.98
C ASN A 3 -13.73 -14.42 -14.89
N TYR A 4 -12.46 -14.52 -15.30
CA TYR A 4 -11.38 -14.54 -14.33
C TYR A 4 -11.28 -13.25 -13.51
N GLN A 5 -11.95 -12.17 -13.93
CA GLN A 5 -11.97 -10.92 -13.17
C GLN A 5 -12.89 -10.99 -11.95
N ASN A 6 -13.76 -12.02 -11.89
CA ASN A 6 -14.71 -12.13 -10.78
C ASN A 6 -14.03 -12.27 -9.42
N GLY A 7 -12.81 -12.81 -9.39
CA GLY A 7 -12.10 -12.96 -8.12
C GLY A 7 -11.23 -11.78 -7.75
N VAL A 8 -10.97 -10.88 -8.71
CA VAL A 8 -10.03 -9.78 -8.50
C VAL A 8 -10.62 -8.74 -7.57
N ILE A 9 -9.85 -8.38 -6.55
CA ILE A 9 -10.25 -7.36 -5.60
C ILE A 9 -9.12 -6.34 -5.47
N ILE A 10 -9.48 -5.10 -5.21
CA ILE A 10 -8.52 -4.02 -5.09
C ILE A 10 -8.57 -3.49 -3.67
N GLU A 11 -7.42 -3.49 -3.02
CA GLU A 11 -7.24 -2.86 -1.71
C GLU A 11 -6.96 -1.38 -1.96
N GLU A 12 -7.75 -0.51 -1.34
CA GLU A 12 -7.57 0.94 -1.48
C GLU A 12 -7.03 1.51 -0.18
N LEU A 13 -5.98 2.32 -0.28
CA LEU A 13 -5.39 3.00 0.87
C LEU A 13 -5.19 4.47 0.52
N ARG A 14 -5.55 5.36 1.46
CA ARG A 14 -5.29 6.79 1.34
C ARG A 14 -4.48 7.24 2.53
N LEU A 15 -3.45 8.02 2.26
CA LEU A 15 -2.49 8.46 3.26
C LEU A 15 -2.24 9.96 3.12
N LYS A 16 -2.00 10.61 4.25
CA LYS A 16 -1.52 11.99 4.25
C LYS A 16 -0.06 11.97 3.80
N VAL A 17 0.26 12.69 2.72
CA VAL A 17 1.63 12.78 2.23
C VAL A 17 1.91 14.23 1.83
N PRO A 18 2.50 15.03 2.74
CA PRO A 18 2.84 16.42 2.41
C PRO A 18 3.78 16.50 1.22
N ALA A 19 3.60 17.52 0.38
CA ALA A 19 4.38 17.67 -0.85
C ALA A 19 5.88 17.57 -0.62
N LYS A 20 6.37 18.19 0.43
CA LYS A 20 7.81 18.20 0.73
C LYS A 20 8.35 16.82 1.14
N LEU A 21 7.47 15.89 1.50
CA LEU A 21 7.86 14.55 1.94
C LEU A 21 7.52 13.47 0.91
N LYS A 22 6.95 13.85 -0.23
CA LYS A 22 6.49 12.91 -1.25
C LYS A 22 7.61 11.98 -1.73
N ALA A 23 8.79 12.53 -2.00
CA ALA A 23 9.90 11.72 -2.52
C ALA A 23 10.36 10.69 -1.48
N ILE A 24 10.37 11.07 -0.21
CA ILE A 24 10.78 10.18 0.88
C ILE A 24 9.75 9.06 1.03
N TRP A 25 8.45 9.42 0.99
CA TRP A 25 7.38 8.45 1.05
C TRP A 25 7.49 7.41 -0.09
N LEU A 26 7.65 7.90 -1.31
CA LEU A 26 7.73 7.03 -2.48
C LEU A 26 8.93 6.10 -2.41
N LYS A 27 10.06 6.61 -1.96
CA LYS A 27 11.27 5.80 -1.81
C LYS A 27 11.06 4.70 -0.77
N ALA A 28 10.43 5.02 0.36
CA ALA A 28 10.16 4.04 1.40
C ALA A 28 9.18 2.97 0.90
N GLU A 29 8.15 3.37 0.14
CA GLU A 29 7.21 2.42 -0.47
C GLU A 29 7.95 1.43 -1.38
N ASN A 30 8.85 1.94 -2.21
CA ASN A 30 9.58 1.09 -3.15
C ASN A 30 10.62 0.20 -2.48
N GLN A 31 11.18 0.64 -1.36
CA GLN A 31 12.21 -0.12 -0.66
C GLN A 31 11.63 -1.19 0.28
N VAL A 32 10.46 -0.95 0.85
CA VAL A 32 9.90 -1.80 1.89
C VAL A 32 8.69 -2.57 1.39
N TRP A 33 7.62 -1.86 1.00
CA TRP A 33 6.37 -2.54 0.62
C TRP A 33 6.45 -3.29 -0.70
N GLU A 34 7.08 -2.68 -1.72
CA GLU A 34 7.08 -3.28 -3.05
C GLU A 34 7.73 -4.66 -3.09
N PRO A 35 8.94 -4.86 -2.53
CA PRO A 35 9.57 -6.18 -2.58
C PRO A 35 8.76 -7.24 -1.83
N TRP A 36 8.20 -6.87 -0.68
CA TRP A 36 7.41 -7.82 0.12
C TRP A 36 6.12 -8.20 -0.59
N LEU A 37 5.40 -7.20 -1.14
CA LEU A 37 4.17 -7.45 -1.88
C LEU A 37 4.44 -8.34 -3.09
N SER A 38 5.53 -8.09 -3.81
CA SER A 38 5.88 -8.87 -5.00
C SER A 38 6.14 -10.34 -4.69
N SER A 39 6.44 -10.68 -3.43
CA SER A 39 6.67 -12.06 -3.02
C SER A 39 5.39 -12.77 -2.58
N GLN A 40 4.26 -12.06 -2.51
CA GLN A 40 3.02 -12.65 -2.00
C GLN A 40 2.24 -13.35 -3.11
N ASP A 41 1.66 -14.51 -2.75
CA ASP A 41 0.75 -15.21 -3.66
C ASP A 41 -0.47 -14.34 -3.89
N GLY A 42 -0.88 -14.21 -5.13
CA GLY A 42 -2.06 -13.44 -5.46
C GLY A 42 -1.85 -11.96 -5.71
N PHE A 43 -0.65 -11.45 -5.45
CA PHE A 43 -0.35 -10.05 -5.78
C PHE A 43 -0.24 -9.88 -7.29
N LEU A 44 -1.06 -8.98 -7.85
CA LEU A 44 -1.09 -8.73 -9.29
C LEU A 44 -0.41 -7.43 -9.69
N GLY A 45 -0.04 -6.62 -8.70
CA GLY A 45 0.56 -5.32 -8.97
C GLY A 45 -0.17 -4.23 -8.21
N ARG A 46 0.37 -3.03 -8.25
CA ARG A 46 -0.27 -1.89 -7.59
C ARG A 46 0.03 -0.61 -8.32
N GLN A 47 -0.80 0.40 -8.07
CA GLN A 47 -0.62 1.75 -8.59
C GLN A 47 -0.55 2.71 -7.42
N LEU A 48 0.37 3.67 -7.51
CA LEU A 48 0.52 4.71 -6.51
C LEU A 48 0.25 6.06 -7.19
N PHE A 49 -0.65 6.83 -6.60
CA PHE A 49 -1.02 8.17 -7.10
C PHE A 49 -0.81 9.18 -6.00
N TRP A 50 -0.63 10.42 -6.37
CA TRP A 50 -0.51 11.50 -5.41
C TRP A 50 -1.37 12.68 -5.85
N ASP A 51 -2.26 13.10 -4.96
CA ASP A 51 -3.16 14.23 -5.18
C ASP A 51 -2.48 15.49 -4.64
N LYS A 52 -2.04 16.37 -5.56
CA LYS A 52 -1.28 17.55 -5.16
C LYS A 52 -2.13 18.60 -4.45
N GLU A 53 -3.44 18.61 -4.68
CA GLU A 53 -4.32 19.57 -4.01
C GLU A 53 -4.57 19.19 -2.57
N LYS A 54 -4.81 17.90 -2.33
CA LYS A 54 -5.09 17.40 -0.99
C LYS A 54 -3.84 16.98 -0.25
N GLU A 55 -2.71 16.84 -0.95
CA GLU A 55 -1.48 16.27 -0.43
C GLU A 55 -1.75 14.91 0.21
N GLU A 56 -2.36 14.04 -0.58
CA GLU A 56 -2.71 12.68 -0.19
C GLU A 56 -2.21 11.71 -1.25
N ALA A 57 -1.75 10.56 -0.78
CA ALA A 57 -1.42 9.45 -1.68
C ALA A 57 -2.62 8.51 -1.77
N LEU A 58 -2.82 7.96 -2.95
CA LEU A 58 -3.78 6.90 -3.19
C LEU A 58 -3.03 5.68 -3.66
N ILE A 59 -3.19 4.57 -2.96
CA ILE A 59 -2.57 3.30 -3.32
C ILE A 59 -3.68 2.32 -3.66
N LEU A 60 -3.57 1.70 -4.83
CA LEU A 60 -4.49 0.65 -5.26
C LEU A 60 -3.67 -0.63 -5.43
N VAL A 61 -3.93 -1.62 -4.59
CA VAL A 61 -3.24 -2.91 -4.64
C VAL A 61 -4.18 -3.94 -5.24
N ASN A 62 -3.74 -4.57 -6.33
CA ASN A 62 -4.57 -5.53 -7.06
C ASN A 62 -4.25 -6.94 -6.58
N TRP A 63 -5.27 -7.66 -6.10
CA TRP A 63 -5.15 -9.01 -5.59
C TRP A 63 -5.95 -9.97 -6.46
N LYS A 64 -5.38 -11.14 -6.72
CA LYS A 64 -6.04 -12.16 -7.53
C LYS A 64 -7.36 -12.61 -6.92
N SER A 65 -7.42 -12.67 -5.58
CA SER A 65 -8.63 -12.99 -4.87
C SER A 65 -8.57 -12.45 -3.45
N LYS A 66 -9.75 -12.20 -2.86
CA LYS A 66 -9.83 -11.77 -1.46
C LYS A 66 -9.27 -12.85 -0.54
N LYS A 67 -9.49 -14.12 -0.87
CA LYS A 67 -9.01 -15.24 -0.06
C LYS A 67 -7.47 -15.21 0.06
N LEU A 68 -6.78 -15.02 -1.06
CA LEU A 68 -5.31 -14.95 -1.04
C LEU A 68 -4.82 -13.74 -0.27
N TRP A 69 -5.46 -12.58 -0.50
CA TRP A 69 -5.11 -11.37 0.22
C TRP A 69 -5.29 -11.55 1.73
N LYS A 70 -6.47 -12.02 2.14
CA LYS A 70 -6.79 -12.14 3.58
C LYS A 70 -6.10 -13.32 4.26
N SER A 71 -5.46 -14.20 3.49
CA SER A 71 -4.69 -15.31 4.07
C SER A 71 -3.34 -14.87 4.60
N ILE A 72 -2.89 -13.65 4.26
CA ILE A 72 -1.63 -13.13 4.76
C ILE A 72 -1.80 -12.81 6.25
N PRO A 73 -0.96 -13.40 7.12
CA PRO A 73 -1.09 -13.13 8.55
C PRO A 73 -0.85 -11.67 8.88
N MET A 74 -1.70 -11.10 9.74
CA MET A 74 -1.55 -9.70 10.15
C MET A 74 -0.19 -9.47 10.84
N SER A 75 0.34 -10.50 11.50
CA SER A 75 1.66 -10.39 12.12
C SER A 75 2.75 -10.09 11.10
N GLU A 76 2.66 -10.65 9.89
CA GLU A 76 3.63 -10.34 8.83
C GLU A 76 3.45 -8.92 8.32
N VAL A 77 2.20 -8.52 8.13
CA VAL A 77 1.89 -7.15 7.69
C VAL A 77 2.44 -6.14 8.69
N ASN A 78 2.26 -6.42 9.99
CA ASN A 78 2.75 -5.53 11.03
C ASN A 78 4.28 -5.40 11.03
N VAL A 79 4.99 -6.49 10.74
CA VAL A 79 6.45 -6.46 10.64
C VAL A 79 6.89 -5.55 9.49
N VAL A 80 6.22 -5.68 8.34
CA VAL A 80 6.55 -4.85 7.17
C VAL A 80 6.25 -3.39 7.44
N GLN A 81 5.10 -3.11 8.07
CA GLN A 81 4.73 -1.74 8.44
C GLN A 81 5.78 -1.13 9.38
N GLN A 82 6.27 -1.92 10.34
CA GLN A 82 7.30 -1.44 11.25
C GLN A 82 8.60 -1.09 10.49
N LYS A 83 8.97 -1.93 9.52
CA LYS A 83 10.14 -1.65 8.69
C LYS A 83 9.96 -0.37 7.88
N PHE A 84 8.76 -0.16 7.36
CA PHE A 84 8.42 1.06 6.63
C PHE A 84 8.58 2.28 7.54
N GLU A 85 8.01 2.21 8.74
CA GLU A 85 8.08 3.31 9.70
C GLU A 85 9.52 3.60 10.13
N ASP A 86 10.31 2.56 10.36
CA ASP A 86 11.72 2.73 10.73
C ASP A 86 12.51 3.39 9.60
N ASN A 87 12.21 3.00 8.35
CA ASN A 87 12.85 3.57 7.17
C ASN A 87 12.55 5.07 7.07
N VAL A 88 11.28 5.42 7.22
CA VAL A 88 10.81 6.81 7.15
C VAL A 88 11.40 7.65 8.28
N LYS A 89 11.34 7.12 9.51
CA LYS A 89 11.84 7.85 10.67
C LYS A 89 13.33 8.13 10.57
N ALA A 90 14.09 7.16 10.07
CA ALA A 90 15.51 7.33 9.87
C ALA A 90 15.80 8.39 8.78
N ALA A 91 15.06 8.33 7.67
CA ALA A 91 15.26 9.25 6.55
C ALA A 91 14.93 10.70 6.94
N LEU A 92 13.92 10.89 7.79
CA LEU A 92 13.48 12.22 8.22
C LEU A 92 14.07 12.67 9.53
N ASN A 93 14.75 11.77 10.25
CA ASN A 93 15.27 12.03 11.59
C ASN A 93 14.16 12.51 12.55
N VAL A 94 13.05 11.78 12.54
CA VAL A 94 11.89 12.10 13.40
C VAL A 94 11.51 10.86 14.22
N GLY A 95 10.72 11.08 15.26
CA GLY A 95 10.31 10.02 16.17
C GLY A 95 9.02 9.29 15.75
N GLU A 96 8.31 9.82 14.76
CA GLU A 96 7.02 9.28 14.36
C GLU A 96 6.90 9.22 12.84
N ASN A 97 6.08 8.27 12.36
CA ASN A 97 5.72 8.20 10.95
C ASN A 97 4.72 9.33 10.64
N PRO A 98 5.07 10.28 9.75
CA PRO A 98 4.18 11.39 9.45
C PRO A 98 3.08 11.05 8.47
N PHE A 99 3.10 9.86 7.87
CA PHE A 99 2.16 9.48 6.82
C PHE A 99 0.94 8.78 7.44
N GLU A 100 -0.04 9.58 7.81
CA GLU A 100 -1.23 9.09 8.48
C GLU A 100 -2.17 8.37 7.50
N LEU A 101 -2.63 7.19 7.88
CA LEU A 101 -3.65 6.47 7.10
C LEU A 101 -4.99 7.17 7.31
N ILE A 102 -5.57 7.65 6.21
CA ILE A 102 -6.84 8.40 6.23
C ILE A 102 -8.01 7.45 5.97
N TYR A 103 -7.82 6.49 5.08
CA TYR A 103 -8.89 5.60 4.64
C TYR A 103 -8.32 4.30 4.14
N GLU A 104 -9.02 3.20 4.40
CA GLU A 104 -8.73 1.92 3.76
C GLU A 104 -10.05 1.25 3.41
N GLY A 105 -10.06 0.54 2.29
CA GLY A 105 -11.27 -0.10 1.81
C GLY A 105 -10.98 -1.13 0.74
N GLU A 106 -12.06 -1.69 0.22
CA GLU A 106 -12.02 -2.72 -0.82
C GLU A 106 -12.87 -2.28 -1.99
N LEU A 107 -12.37 -2.57 -3.19
CA LEU A 107 -13.08 -2.28 -4.42
C LEU A 107 -13.19 -3.58 -5.23
N ASP A 108 -14.39 -3.88 -5.70
CA ASP A 108 -14.61 -5.01 -6.59
C ASP A 108 -14.37 -4.57 -8.02
N LYS A 109 -13.46 -5.24 -8.72
CA LYS A 109 -13.18 -4.87 -10.10
C LYS A 109 -14.34 -5.27 -10.99
N GLN A 110 -14.88 -4.31 -11.75
CA GLN A 110 -16.03 -4.53 -12.63
C GLN A 110 -15.62 -4.75 -14.07
N LYS A 111 -14.46 -4.21 -14.48
CA LYS A 111 -13.94 -4.40 -15.83
C LYS A 111 -12.43 -4.55 -15.81
#